data_e5fa749590ee6ab66a8671d14babdf35
#
_entry.id   e5fa749590ee6ab66a8671d14babdf35
#
_cell.length_a   1.000
_cell.length_b   1.000
_cell.length_c   1.000
_cell.angle_alpha   90.00
_cell.angle_beta   90.00
_cell.angle_gamma   90.00
#
_symmetry.space_group_name_H-M   'P 1'
#
loop_
_entity.id
_entity.type
_entity.pdbx_description
1 polymer ?
#
loop_
_entity_poly.entity_id
_entity_poly.type
_entity_poly.pdbx_seq_one_letter_code
_entity_poly.pdbx_strand_id
1 'polypeptide(L)'
;MENTLKKVLEIEKDGRILEYRFIFDNFLMWPIIRGAVFSQALKNPEVQTIKSHPKISQFLKYAANVFMKYPHFVKNTDIMSFGATISNVLINKKYFNRIHDYYNFIYPENTIFFELPNNFEYKKPRAFKNTYYYDYIRIMPILMSKLNKNIDIEQMRTINAFVDHLKSNFAMQFEDSYYETIKARLIKEEKRLRYRKKYFLKLLDKIKPKVLFLNCAYYGEESYIIKWAKERRITTAEFQHGVVSRMHPAYNYGDAILNSEEYRKYTPDYFLTYGEYWSKQIKIPGKTFVVGNPHFHESIKRYKDIKEEKDTIMIVSQWTLTKEFVKIARYLASKFKNKKIIFKMHPGEMKNYNLINPLESFRNIEIQKDGDIYELLAKYESIVACYSTTVFEALAFNKKTYILDNSYSKKHVPKEIGKRFRNYTELEDLIKNKVKNENEPDIEYYFNSNWKENYDNFLKEIL
;
A
#
# COMPACT_ATOMS: atom_id res chain seq x y z
N MET A 1 15.07 -13.30 0.45
CA MET A 1 14.43 -11.97 0.64
C MET A 1 15.24 -11.05 1.56
N GLU A 2 15.64 -11.46 2.77
CA GLU A 2 16.45 -10.61 3.66
C GLU A 2 17.80 -10.23 3.05
N ASN A 3 18.56 -11.21 2.51
CA ASN A 3 19.78 -10.92 1.78
C ASN A 3 19.52 -10.03 0.54
N THR A 4 18.37 -10.17 -0.09
CA THR A 4 17.99 -9.35 -1.25
C THR A 4 17.73 -7.91 -0.82
N LEU A 5 16.92 -7.69 0.24
CA LEU A 5 16.67 -6.33 0.75
C LEU A 5 17.96 -5.68 1.25
N LYS A 6 18.81 -6.41 1.99
CA LYS A 6 20.12 -5.91 2.41
C LYS A 6 20.97 -5.47 1.22
N LYS A 7 21.08 -6.30 0.18
CA LYS A 7 21.81 -5.95 -1.05
C LYS A 7 21.26 -4.72 -1.76
N VAL A 8 19.93 -4.58 -1.77
CA VAL A 8 19.28 -3.41 -2.38
C VAL A 8 19.54 -2.15 -1.56
N LEU A 9 19.54 -2.24 -0.22
CA LEU A 9 19.86 -1.12 0.66
C LEU A 9 21.35 -0.74 0.64
N GLU A 10 22.24 -1.64 0.17
CA GLU A 10 23.67 -1.31 -0.02
C GLU A 10 23.88 -0.08 -0.92
N ILE A 11 23.04 0.09 -1.97
CA ILE A 11 23.13 1.26 -2.85
C ILE A 11 22.86 2.57 -2.11
N GLU A 12 22.13 2.50 -0.99
CA GLU A 12 21.80 3.64 -0.15
C GLU A 12 22.77 3.85 1.04
N LYS A 13 23.86 3.07 1.12
CA LYS A 13 24.84 3.21 2.20
C LYS A 13 25.79 4.37 1.96
N ASP A 14 26.20 4.61 0.72
CA ASP A 14 27.03 5.75 0.37
C ASP A 14 26.17 6.90 -0.21
N GLY A 15 26.64 8.14 0.01
CA GLY A 15 25.90 9.33 -0.43
C GLY A 15 25.90 9.57 -1.93
N ARG A 16 26.70 8.83 -2.72
CA ARG A 16 26.86 9.08 -4.18
C ARG A 16 25.56 8.97 -4.95
N ILE A 17 24.63 8.12 -4.51
CA ILE A 17 23.30 8.01 -5.12
C ILE A 17 22.51 9.34 -5.08
N LEU A 18 22.86 10.24 -4.18
CA LEU A 18 22.23 11.56 -3.99
C LEU A 18 22.90 12.67 -4.81
N GLU A 19 23.96 12.38 -5.54
CA GLU A 19 24.65 13.36 -6.41
C GLU A 19 23.90 13.53 -7.74
N TYR A 20 23.13 12.51 -8.16
CA TYR A 20 22.45 12.49 -9.46
C TYR A 20 21.12 13.24 -9.42
N ARG A 21 21.03 14.29 -10.24
CA ARG A 21 19.90 15.21 -10.26
C ARG A 21 19.42 15.46 -11.68
N PHE A 22 18.12 15.65 -11.84
CA PHE A 22 17.57 16.24 -13.04
C PHE A 22 18.01 17.71 -13.15
N ILE A 23 18.21 18.18 -14.36
CA ILE A 23 18.59 19.59 -14.61
C ILE A 23 17.44 20.51 -14.18
N PHE A 24 16.21 20.10 -14.47
CA PHE A 24 15.07 20.86 -13.99
C PHE A 24 14.91 20.77 -12.46
N ASP A 25 14.89 21.91 -11.80
CA ASP A 25 14.62 22.08 -10.36
C ASP A 25 15.65 21.40 -9.44
N ASN A 26 16.80 21.01 -10.00
CA ASN A 26 17.84 20.29 -9.27
C ASN A 26 17.29 19.07 -8.50
N PHE A 27 16.33 18.37 -9.12
CA PHE A 27 15.53 17.33 -8.49
C PHE A 27 16.28 16.00 -8.45
N LEU A 28 16.35 15.33 -7.29
CA LEU A 28 17.02 14.03 -7.14
C LEU A 28 16.39 12.95 -8.04
N MET A 29 17.21 12.17 -8.72
CA MET A 29 16.74 11.08 -9.58
C MET A 29 16.32 9.84 -8.77
N TRP A 30 17.02 9.55 -7.67
CA TRP A 30 16.80 8.35 -6.88
C TRP A 30 15.36 8.18 -6.36
N PRO A 31 14.69 9.19 -5.75
CA PRO A 31 13.32 9.04 -5.28
C PRO A 31 12.35 8.54 -6.36
N ILE A 32 12.52 9.00 -7.61
CA ILE A 32 11.63 8.66 -8.74
C ILE A 32 11.72 7.18 -9.15
N ILE A 33 12.89 6.57 -9.02
CA ILE A 33 13.11 5.20 -9.49
C ILE A 33 13.27 4.19 -8.37
N ARG A 34 13.47 4.61 -7.12
CA ARG A 34 13.73 3.75 -5.97
C ARG A 34 12.73 2.59 -5.88
N GLY A 35 11.45 2.88 -5.92
CA GLY A 35 10.39 1.87 -5.87
C GLY A 35 10.46 0.86 -7.02
N ALA A 36 10.80 1.31 -8.22
CA ALA A 36 10.95 0.44 -9.39
C ALA A 36 12.15 -0.50 -9.24
N VAL A 37 13.30 0.03 -8.80
CA VAL A 37 14.52 -0.76 -8.55
C VAL A 37 14.27 -1.83 -7.49
N PHE A 38 13.64 -1.47 -6.38
CA PHE A 38 13.29 -2.43 -5.33
C PHE A 38 12.27 -3.47 -5.78
N SER A 39 11.26 -3.06 -6.53
CA SER A 39 10.26 -3.98 -7.10
C SER A 39 10.91 -5.00 -8.02
N GLN A 40 11.89 -4.59 -8.84
CA GLN A 40 12.62 -5.50 -9.72
C GLN A 40 13.51 -6.46 -8.94
N ALA A 41 14.24 -5.96 -7.95
CA ALA A 41 15.15 -6.77 -7.13
C ALA A 41 14.42 -7.84 -6.28
N LEU A 42 13.19 -7.53 -5.86
CA LEU A 42 12.35 -8.41 -5.04
C LEU A 42 11.34 -9.22 -5.87
N LYS A 43 11.38 -9.07 -7.19
CA LYS A 43 10.43 -9.73 -8.09
C LYS A 43 10.52 -11.25 -7.93
N ASN A 44 9.38 -11.85 -7.64
CA ASN A 44 9.23 -13.28 -7.74
C ASN A 44 8.97 -13.64 -9.22
N PRO A 45 9.81 -14.44 -9.88
CA PRO A 45 9.62 -14.81 -11.29
C PRO A 45 8.29 -15.54 -11.57
N GLU A 46 7.66 -16.12 -10.54
CA GLU A 46 6.34 -16.76 -10.66
C GLU A 46 5.17 -15.76 -10.77
N VAL A 47 5.43 -14.46 -10.52
CA VAL A 47 4.40 -13.43 -10.53
C VAL A 47 4.44 -12.65 -11.83
N GLN A 48 3.59 -13.01 -12.78
CA GLN A 48 3.40 -12.24 -14.01
C GLN A 48 2.50 -11.03 -13.75
N THR A 49 3.05 -9.83 -13.94
CA THR A 49 2.25 -8.60 -13.99
C THR A 49 1.64 -8.43 -15.39
N ILE A 50 0.35 -8.70 -15.51
CA ILE A 50 -0.37 -8.44 -16.76
C ILE A 50 -0.67 -6.94 -16.85
N LYS A 51 -0.12 -6.25 -17.84
CA LYS A 51 -0.51 -4.88 -18.16
C LYS A 51 -1.91 -4.90 -18.77
N SER A 52 -2.89 -4.31 -18.09
CA SER A 52 -4.22 -4.08 -18.67
C SER A 52 -4.18 -2.84 -19.55
N HIS A 53 -4.64 -2.97 -20.81
CA HIS A 53 -4.89 -1.84 -21.68
C HIS A 53 -6.37 -1.44 -21.58
N PRO A 54 -6.72 -0.15 -21.40
CA PRO A 54 -8.11 0.27 -21.32
C PRO A 54 -8.79 0.08 -22.67
N LYS A 55 -10.07 -0.32 -22.65
CA LYS A 55 -10.93 -0.24 -23.83
C LYS A 55 -11.12 1.23 -24.22
N ILE A 56 -11.33 1.52 -25.50
CA ILE A 56 -11.53 2.89 -26.00
C ILE A 56 -12.67 3.61 -25.24
N SER A 57 -13.77 2.92 -24.95
CA SER A 57 -14.89 3.48 -24.18
C SER A 57 -14.52 3.84 -22.73
N GLN A 58 -13.62 3.07 -22.08
CA GLN A 58 -13.10 3.38 -20.75
C GLN A 58 -12.20 4.61 -20.81
N PHE A 59 -11.37 4.71 -21.84
CA PHE A 59 -10.51 5.88 -22.05
C PHE A 59 -11.30 7.17 -22.26
N LEU A 60 -12.38 7.15 -23.06
CA LEU A 60 -13.24 8.31 -23.29
C LEU A 60 -13.96 8.75 -22.00
N LYS A 61 -14.51 7.80 -21.23
CA LYS A 61 -15.11 8.08 -19.91
C LYS A 61 -14.10 8.68 -18.93
N TYR A 62 -12.90 8.15 -18.91
CA TYR A 62 -11.81 8.65 -18.10
C TYR A 62 -11.39 10.06 -18.48
N ALA A 63 -11.20 10.33 -19.77
CA ALA A 63 -10.89 11.64 -20.30
C ALA A 63 -11.99 12.68 -19.93
N ALA A 64 -13.26 12.34 -20.07
CA ALA A 64 -14.37 13.20 -19.66
C ALA A 64 -14.33 13.50 -18.14
N ASN A 65 -14.08 12.50 -17.30
CA ASN A 65 -13.98 12.68 -15.84
C ASN A 65 -12.82 13.61 -15.44
N VAL A 66 -11.69 13.57 -16.16
CA VAL A 66 -10.53 14.44 -15.94
C VAL A 66 -10.90 15.92 -15.94
N PHE A 67 -11.74 16.33 -16.88
CA PHE A 67 -12.15 17.74 -16.99
C PHE A 67 -13.35 18.09 -16.11
N MET A 68 -14.37 17.24 -16.04
CA MET A 68 -15.61 17.50 -15.29
C MET A 68 -15.43 17.47 -13.77
N LYS A 69 -14.47 16.72 -13.24
CA LYS A 69 -14.24 16.54 -11.80
C LYS A 69 -12.94 17.18 -11.30
N TYR A 70 -12.38 18.08 -12.08
CA TYR A 70 -11.31 18.96 -11.61
C TYR A 70 -11.90 20.08 -10.74
N PRO A 71 -11.22 20.46 -9.66
CA PRO A 71 -11.74 21.47 -8.73
C PRO A 71 -11.64 22.89 -9.30
N HIS A 72 -12.53 23.25 -10.25
CA HIS A 72 -12.57 24.59 -10.82
C HIS A 72 -13.00 25.66 -9.79
N PHE A 73 -13.87 25.28 -8.84
CA PHE A 73 -14.49 26.16 -7.84
C PHE A 73 -14.32 25.56 -6.44
N VAL A 74 -13.09 25.47 -5.96
CA VAL A 74 -12.79 24.98 -4.60
C VAL A 74 -12.47 26.16 -3.70
N LYS A 75 -13.03 26.14 -2.49
CA LYS A 75 -12.65 27.05 -1.40
C LYS A 75 -11.30 26.67 -0.83
N ASN A 76 -10.62 27.61 -0.18
CA ASN A 76 -9.45 27.31 0.62
C ASN A 76 -9.81 26.26 1.67
N THR A 77 -8.97 25.24 1.82
CA THR A 77 -9.17 24.17 2.81
C THR A 77 -7.81 23.82 3.42
N ASP A 78 -7.74 23.69 4.74
CA ASP A 78 -6.49 23.38 5.43
C ASP A 78 -6.00 21.96 5.17
N ILE A 79 -6.93 21.01 4.91
CA ILE A 79 -6.63 19.59 4.76
C ILE A 79 -6.85 19.16 3.31
N MET A 80 -5.78 18.70 2.68
CA MET A 80 -5.82 18.11 1.34
C MET A 80 -5.41 16.64 1.43
N SER A 81 -6.26 15.74 0.97
CA SER A 81 -6.06 14.30 1.13
C SER A 81 -6.06 13.60 -0.23
N PHE A 82 -5.13 12.67 -0.43
CA PHE A 82 -4.99 11.87 -1.66
C PHE A 82 -5.17 10.39 -1.35
N GLY A 83 -6.14 9.76 -2.00
CA GLY A 83 -6.37 8.33 -1.84
C GLY A 83 -6.65 7.64 -3.17
N ALA A 84 -6.68 6.32 -3.16
CA ALA A 84 -6.90 5.50 -4.34
C ALA A 84 -8.24 4.76 -4.29
N THR A 85 -8.92 4.66 -5.42
CA THR A 85 -10.21 3.95 -5.60
C THR A 85 -10.13 2.47 -5.17
N ILE A 86 -8.94 1.86 -5.22
CA ILE A 86 -8.75 0.47 -4.77
C ILE A 86 -9.06 0.29 -3.27
N SER A 87 -8.91 1.36 -2.48
CA SER A 87 -9.20 1.36 -1.04
C SER A 87 -10.68 1.62 -0.72
N ASN A 88 -11.54 1.74 -1.75
CA ASN A 88 -12.96 1.99 -1.55
C ASN A 88 -13.72 0.70 -1.29
N VAL A 89 -14.48 0.70 -0.19
CA VAL A 89 -15.44 -0.32 0.21
C VAL A 89 -16.87 0.21 0.08
N LEU A 90 -17.83 -0.67 -0.16
CA LEU A 90 -19.24 -0.28 -0.27
C LEU A 90 -19.90 -0.34 1.13
N ILE A 91 -20.33 0.82 1.63
CA ILE A 91 -21.03 0.95 2.91
C ILE A 91 -22.32 1.75 2.65
N ASN A 92 -23.48 1.21 3.04
CA ASN A 92 -24.78 1.87 2.86
C ASN A 92 -24.99 2.42 1.44
N LYS A 93 -24.71 1.58 0.44
CA LYS A 93 -24.84 1.91 -1.00
C LYS A 93 -23.95 3.05 -1.51
N LYS A 94 -22.94 3.46 -0.73
CA LYS A 94 -21.95 4.47 -1.13
C LYS A 94 -20.54 3.92 -0.97
N TYR A 95 -19.64 4.33 -1.86
CA TYR A 95 -18.25 3.96 -1.77
C TYR A 95 -17.50 4.86 -0.78
N PHE A 96 -16.89 4.22 0.19
CA PHE A 96 -16.18 4.81 1.32
C PHE A 96 -14.70 4.44 1.23
N ASN A 97 -13.79 5.40 1.26
CA ASN A 97 -12.37 5.11 1.30
C ASN A 97 -11.97 4.72 2.72
N ARG A 98 -11.65 3.44 2.92
CA ARG A 98 -11.38 2.86 4.24
C ARG A 98 -10.15 3.44 4.95
N ILE A 99 -9.25 4.12 4.22
CA ILE A 99 -8.04 4.72 4.78
C ILE A 99 -8.29 6.18 5.16
N HIS A 100 -8.93 6.95 4.28
CA HIS A 100 -9.00 8.41 4.42
C HIS A 100 -10.35 8.92 4.90
N ASP A 101 -11.49 8.30 4.50
CA ASP A 101 -12.79 8.94 4.70
C ASP A 101 -13.19 9.07 6.18
N TYR A 102 -12.75 8.16 7.06
CA TYR A 102 -13.00 8.31 8.50
C TYR A 102 -12.42 9.61 9.06
N TYR A 103 -11.20 9.96 8.64
CA TYR A 103 -10.52 11.20 9.01
C TYR A 103 -11.12 12.41 8.29
N ASN A 104 -11.44 12.27 6.99
CA ASN A 104 -12.06 13.33 6.21
C ASN A 104 -13.42 13.76 6.81
N PHE A 105 -14.18 12.83 7.40
CA PHE A 105 -15.45 13.11 8.04
C PHE A 105 -15.35 13.80 9.43
N ILE A 106 -14.16 13.90 10.03
CA ILE A 106 -13.96 14.67 11.25
C ILE A 106 -14.06 16.18 10.95
N TYR A 107 -13.42 16.62 9.85
CA TYR A 107 -13.43 18.01 9.42
C TYR A 107 -13.92 18.15 7.97
N PRO A 108 -15.17 17.81 7.65
CA PRO A 108 -15.64 17.66 6.27
C PRO A 108 -15.63 18.97 5.47
N GLU A 109 -15.91 20.11 6.12
CA GLU A 109 -15.94 21.42 5.46
C GLU A 109 -14.52 21.97 5.22
N ASN A 110 -13.52 21.49 5.97
CA ASN A 110 -12.13 21.91 5.87
C ASN A 110 -11.23 20.88 5.18
N THR A 111 -11.83 19.87 4.56
CA THR A 111 -11.12 18.78 3.87
C THR A 111 -11.53 18.66 2.42
N ILE A 112 -10.54 18.58 1.53
CA ILE A 112 -10.72 18.21 0.14
C ILE A 112 -10.03 16.87 -0.12
N PHE A 113 -10.70 15.96 -0.84
CA PHE A 113 -10.18 14.64 -1.17
C PHE A 113 -9.96 14.48 -2.67
N PHE A 114 -8.76 14.10 -3.06
CA PHE A 114 -8.40 13.76 -4.43
C PHE A 114 -8.30 12.25 -4.58
N GLU A 115 -9.06 11.70 -5.51
CA GLU A 115 -9.10 10.27 -5.75
C GLU A 115 -8.32 9.90 -7.01
N LEU A 116 -7.51 8.84 -6.91
CA LEU A 116 -6.81 8.20 -8.02
C LEU A 116 -7.63 6.99 -8.51
N PRO A 117 -7.82 6.81 -9.82
CA PRO A 117 -8.60 5.69 -10.35
C PRO A 117 -7.85 4.36 -10.19
N ASN A 118 -8.60 3.27 -10.11
CA ASN A 118 -8.07 1.93 -10.27
C ASN A 118 -8.49 1.39 -11.65
N ASN A 119 -7.53 0.98 -12.46
CA ASN A 119 -7.76 0.53 -13.84
C ASN A 119 -8.64 1.49 -14.67
N PHE A 120 -8.40 2.81 -14.58
CA PHE A 120 -9.15 3.88 -15.24
C PHE A 120 -10.61 4.03 -14.80
N GLU A 121 -10.99 3.44 -13.66
CA GLU A 121 -12.36 3.48 -13.15
C GLU A 121 -12.43 4.13 -11.78
N TYR A 122 -13.53 4.86 -11.56
CA TYR A 122 -13.94 5.45 -10.31
C TYR A 122 -15.20 4.77 -9.79
N LYS A 123 -15.22 4.46 -8.50
CA LYS A 123 -16.37 3.88 -7.83
C LYS A 123 -17.32 4.98 -7.36
N LYS A 124 -18.58 4.94 -7.79
CA LYS A 124 -19.63 5.94 -7.48
C LYS A 124 -20.91 5.26 -7.01
N PRO A 125 -21.76 5.94 -6.19
CA PRO A 125 -21.56 7.27 -5.58
C PRO A 125 -20.56 7.23 -4.43
N ARG A 126 -19.82 8.32 -4.22
CA ARG A 126 -18.87 8.47 -3.10
C ARG A 126 -19.61 8.86 -1.82
N ALA A 127 -19.15 8.33 -0.67
CA ALA A 127 -19.66 8.72 0.65
C ALA A 127 -19.21 10.15 1.00
N PHE A 128 -17.92 10.44 0.87
CA PHE A 128 -17.39 11.79 1.07
C PHE A 128 -17.68 12.67 -0.15
N LYS A 129 -18.44 13.73 0.04
CA LYS A 129 -18.95 14.55 -1.07
C LYS A 129 -17.88 15.43 -1.70
N ASN A 130 -16.98 15.99 -0.89
CA ASN A 130 -15.92 16.89 -1.36
C ASN A 130 -14.76 16.10 -2.01
N THR A 131 -15.13 15.21 -2.94
CA THR A 131 -14.22 14.32 -3.67
C THR A 131 -14.05 14.77 -5.11
N TYR A 132 -12.80 14.98 -5.51
CA TYR A 132 -12.36 15.37 -6.84
C TYR A 132 -11.42 14.34 -7.42
N TYR A 133 -11.08 14.47 -8.72
CA TYR A 133 -10.18 13.57 -9.40
C TYR A 133 -8.82 14.25 -9.67
N TYR A 134 -7.76 13.53 -9.33
CA TYR A 134 -6.40 14.05 -9.48
C TYR A 134 -5.84 13.91 -10.90
N ASP A 135 -6.55 13.24 -11.80
CA ASP A 135 -6.03 12.86 -13.12
C ASP A 135 -5.64 14.03 -14.00
N TYR A 136 -6.33 15.16 -13.89
CA TYR A 136 -5.94 16.36 -14.64
C TYR A 136 -4.49 16.74 -14.39
N ILE A 137 -4.09 16.75 -13.12
CA ILE A 137 -2.70 17.06 -12.70
C ILE A 137 -1.69 16.05 -13.20
N ARG A 138 -2.11 14.79 -13.39
CA ARG A 138 -1.24 13.71 -13.91
C ARG A 138 -1.15 13.69 -15.43
N ILE A 139 -2.27 13.92 -16.12
CA ILE A 139 -2.39 13.78 -17.58
C ILE A 139 -1.84 15.00 -18.30
N MET A 140 -2.16 16.21 -17.84
CA MET A 140 -1.69 17.43 -18.50
C MET A 140 -0.17 17.50 -18.64
N PRO A 141 0.65 17.16 -17.63
CA PRO A 141 2.10 17.08 -17.80
C PRO A 141 2.54 16.07 -18.88
N ILE A 142 1.83 14.94 -19.00
CA ILE A 142 2.14 13.94 -20.03
C ILE A 142 1.86 14.48 -21.43
N LEU A 143 0.71 15.15 -21.63
CA LEU A 143 0.33 15.74 -22.91
C LEU A 143 1.29 16.87 -23.30
N MET A 144 1.55 17.79 -22.36
CA MET A 144 2.44 18.93 -22.60
C MET A 144 3.89 18.51 -22.84
N SER A 145 4.36 17.45 -22.19
CA SER A 145 5.72 16.93 -22.42
C SER A 145 5.92 16.34 -23.83
N LYS A 146 4.84 15.94 -24.53
CA LYS A 146 4.94 15.46 -25.92
C LYS A 146 5.20 16.60 -26.91
N LEU A 147 4.87 17.83 -26.56
CA LEU A 147 5.16 19.01 -27.38
C LEU A 147 6.66 19.37 -27.33
N ASN A 148 7.35 18.94 -26.27
CA ASN A 148 8.79 19.18 -26.07
C ASN A 148 9.55 17.89 -26.40
N LYS A 149 9.93 17.71 -27.69
CA LYS A 149 10.44 16.44 -28.19
C LYS A 149 11.86 16.12 -27.75
N ASN A 150 12.70 17.12 -27.51
CA ASN A 150 14.14 16.91 -27.33
C ASN A 150 14.56 17.00 -25.85
N ILE A 151 15.47 16.15 -25.47
CA ILE A 151 16.33 16.27 -24.29
C ILE A 151 17.65 16.84 -24.79
N ASP A 152 18.21 17.81 -24.08
CA ASP A 152 19.51 18.36 -24.44
C ASP A 152 20.65 17.39 -24.06
N ILE A 153 21.85 17.72 -24.55
CA ILE A 153 23.04 16.86 -24.36
C ILE A 153 23.41 16.73 -22.88
N GLU A 154 23.29 17.80 -22.10
CA GLU A 154 23.63 17.81 -20.67
C GLU A 154 22.67 16.95 -19.85
N GLN A 155 21.37 17.09 -20.09
CA GLN A 155 20.34 16.23 -19.49
C GLN A 155 20.59 14.75 -19.77
N MET A 156 20.91 14.41 -21.02
CA MET A 156 21.20 13.03 -21.42
C MET A 156 22.47 12.53 -20.75
N ARG A 157 23.53 13.34 -20.68
CA ARG A 157 24.79 13.00 -20.01
C ARG A 157 24.58 12.67 -18.55
N THR A 158 23.81 13.48 -17.84
CA THR A 158 23.51 13.29 -16.40
C THR A 158 22.71 12.01 -16.18
N ILE A 159 21.71 11.74 -17.01
CA ILE A 159 20.92 10.50 -16.94
C ILE A 159 21.79 9.26 -17.23
N ASN A 160 22.66 9.32 -18.23
CA ASN A 160 23.58 8.21 -18.54
C ASN A 160 24.53 7.94 -17.39
N ALA A 161 25.16 8.98 -16.82
CA ALA A 161 26.05 8.85 -15.66
C ALA A 161 25.36 8.17 -14.46
N PHE A 162 24.09 8.49 -14.22
CA PHE A 162 23.32 7.84 -13.17
C PHE A 162 23.06 6.35 -13.47
N VAL A 163 22.66 6.01 -14.69
CA VAL A 163 22.43 4.62 -15.10
C VAL A 163 23.72 3.80 -15.05
N ASP A 164 24.85 4.39 -15.46
CA ASP A 164 26.17 3.75 -15.39
C ASP A 164 26.60 3.53 -13.93
N HIS A 165 26.32 4.49 -13.03
CA HIS A 165 26.51 4.31 -11.60
C HIS A 165 25.69 3.14 -11.03
N LEU A 166 24.43 3.02 -11.43
CA LEU A 166 23.59 1.89 -11.04
C LEU A 166 24.14 0.55 -11.56
N LYS A 167 24.63 0.50 -12.80
CA LYS A 167 25.23 -0.71 -13.38
C LYS A 167 26.51 -1.13 -12.63
N SER A 168 27.34 -0.17 -12.27
CA SER A 168 28.67 -0.42 -11.68
C SER A 168 28.63 -0.74 -10.19
N ASN A 169 27.68 -0.16 -9.44
CA ASN A 169 27.66 -0.19 -7.97
C ASN A 169 26.51 -0.99 -7.38
N PHE A 170 25.68 -1.62 -8.21
CA PHE A 170 24.56 -2.40 -7.71
C PHE A 170 25.03 -3.84 -7.42
N ALA A 171 24.88 -4.30 -6.17
CA ALA A 171 25.26 -5.64 -5.73
C ALA A 171 24.47 -6.77 -6.42
N MET A 172 23.36 -6.42 -7.10
CA MET A 172 22.56 -7.30 -7.94
C MET A 172 22.62 -6.80 -9.37
N GLN A 173 23.23 -7.57 -10.24
CA GLN A 173 23.21 -7.26 -11.67
C GLN A 173 21.83 -7.57 -12.25
N PHE A 174 21.23 -6.59 -12.92
CA PHE A 174 20.03 -6.76 -13.71
C PHE A 174 20.41 -6.93 -15.18
N GLU A 175 19.46 -7.44 -15.98
CA GLU A 175 19.59 -7.48 -17.42
C GLU A 175 19.70 -6.05 -18.01
N ASP A 176 20.44 -5.86 -19.07
CA ASP A 176 20.61 -4.57 -19.74
C ASP A 176 19.27 -3.93 -20.16
N SER A 177 18.33 -4.74 -20.58
CA SER A 177 16.96 -4.33 -20.90
C SER A 177 16.25 -3.58 -19.75
N TYR A 178 16.59 -3.93 -18.51
CA TYR A 178 16.04 -3.24 -17.36
C TYR A 178 16.65 -1.86 -17.15
N TYR A 179 17.97 -1.72 -17.33
CA TYR A 179 18.64 -0.42 -17.25
C TYR A 179 18.13 0.54 -18.34
N GLU A 180 17.88 0.04 -19.55
CA GLU A 180 17.24 0.83 -20.60
C GLU A 180 15.82 1.27 -20.22
N THR A 181 15.07 0.44 -19.48
CA THR A 181 13.76 0.81 -18.93
C THR A 181 13.87 1.94 -17.90
N ILE A 182 14.86 1.89 -17.00
CA ILE A 182 15.16 2.96 -16.04
C ILE A 182 15.53 4.24 -16.76
N LYS A 183 16.44 4.17 -17.73
CA LYS A 183 16.85 5.32 -18.57
C LYS A 183 15.65 5.97 -19.25
N ALA A 184 14.83 5.17 -19.91
CA ALA A 184 13.61 5.66 -20.57
C ALA A 184 12.62 6.33 -19.59
N ARG A 185 12.52 5.81 -18.36
CA ARG A 185 11.71 6.43 -17.29
C ARG A 185 12.28 7.79 -16.88
N LEU A 186 13.57 7.88 -16.63
CA LEU A 186 14.24 9.14 -16.26
C LEU A 186 14.09 10.21 -17.35
N ILE A 187 14.30 9.84 -18.62
CA ILE A 187 14.07 10.71 -19.78
C ILE A 187 12.65 11.27 -19.79
N LYS A 188 11.66 10.43 -19.56
CA LYS A 188 10.24 10.86 -19.49
C LYS A 188 10.00 11.81 -18.32
N GLU A 189 10.60 11.57 -17.17
CA GLU A 189 10.43 12.43 -16.01
C GLU A 189 11.14 13.77 -16.18
N GLU A 190 12.36 13.85 -16.70
CA GLU A 190 13.03 15.11 -17.03
C GLU A 190 12.13 16.02 -17.89
N LYS A 191 11.48 15.45 -18.93
CA LYS A 191 10.54 16.18 -19.79
C LYS A 191 9.27 16.65 -19.07
N ARG A 192 8.84 15.91 -18.03
CA ARG A 192 7.54 16.14 -17.35
C ARG A 192 7.62 17.04 -16.15
N LEU A 193 8.75 17.05 -15.43
CA LEU A 193 8.87 17.71 -14.12
C LEU A 193 8.45 19.18 -14.16
N ARG A 194 8.86 19.96 -15.19
CA ARG A 194 8.44 21.38 -15.33
C ARG A 194 6.93 21.55 -15.41
N TYR A 195 6.25 20.65 -16.11
CA TYR A 195 4.78 20.71 -16.25
C TYR A 195 4.10 20.19 -14.98
N ARG A 196 4.64 19.14 -14.35
CA ARG A 196 4.17 18.67 -13.04
C ARG A 196 4.23 19.79 -12.00
N LYS A 197 5.35 20.50 -11.90
CA LYS A 197 5.52 21.66 -11.01
C LYS A 197 4.48 22.73 -11.30
N LYS A 198 4.34 23.14 -12.56
CA LYS A 198 3.37 24.15 -12.99
C LYS A 198 1.94 23.83 -12.56
N TYR A 199 1.46 22.66 -12.89
CA TYR A 199 0.07 22.28 -12.62
C TYR A 199 -0.19 22.01 -11.14
N PHE A 200 0.77 21.39 -10.45
CA PHE A 200 0.64 21.12 -9.02
C PHE A 200 0.69 22.39 -8.17
N LEU A 201 1.64 23.30 -8.42
CA LEU A 201 1.70 24.57 -7.71
C LEU A 201 0.44 25.42 -7.96
N LYS A 202 -0.08 25.43 -9.18
CA LYS A 202 -1.38 26.08 -9.45
C LYS A 202 -2.52 25.50 -8.61
N LEU A 203 -2.53 24.19 -8.36
CA LEU A 203 -3.49 23.55 -7.47
C LEU A 203 -3.29 23.98 -6.02
N LEU A 204 -2.05 23.97 -5.52
CA LEU A 204 -1.72 24.41 -4.16
C LEU A 204 -2.05 25.89 -3.93
N ASP A 205 -1.74 26.77 -4.87
CA ASP A 205 -2.05 28.20 -4.80
C ASP A 205 -3.55 28.47 -4.73
N LYS A 206 -4.35 27.58 -5.32
CA LYS A 206 -5.80 27.66 -5.31
C LYS A 206 -6.42 27.15 -4.00
N ILE A 207 -5.95 26.01 -3.47
CA ILE A 207 -6.51 25.36 -2.27
C ILE A 207 -5.88 25.93 -0.99
N LYS A 208 -4.61 26.28 -1.03
CA LYS A 208 -3.80 26.77 0.10
C LYS A 208 -3.84 25.84 1.32
N PRO A 209 -3.61 24.53 1.15
CA PRO A 209 -3.65 23.59 2.25
C PRO A 209 -2.50 23.85 3.22
N LYS A 210 -2.68 23.49 4.48
CA LYS A 210 -1.62 23.46 5.50
C LYS A 210 -1.02 22.06 5.65
N VAL A 211 -1.83 21.03 5.37
CA VAL A 211 -1.40 19.61 5.42
C VAL A 211 -1.87 18.83 4.20
N LEU A 212 -0.98 17.96 3.70
CA LEU A 212 -1.26 16.95 2.69
C LEU A 212 -1.19 15.55 3.29
N PHE A 213 -2.30 14.82 3.23
CA PHE A 213 -2.31 13.38 3.47
C PHE A 213 -2.16 12.63 2.15
N LEU A 214 -1.19 11.73 2.06
CA LEU A 214 -0.78 11.05 0.84
C LEU A 214 -1.05 9.54 0.93
N ASN A 215 -1.11 8.90 -0.23
CA ASN A 215 -1.25 7.46 -0.33
C ASN A 215 0.03 6.86 -0.93
N CYS A 216 0.63 5.87 -0.25
CA CYS A 216 1.83 5.17 -0.72
C CYS A 216 3.01 6.11 -1.09
N ALA A 217 3.18 7.21 -0.39
CA ALA A 217 4.15 8.25 -0.74
C ALA A 217 5.61 7.80 -0.59
N TYR A 218 5.90 6.92 0.40
CA TYR A 218 7.23 6.34 0.59
C TYR A 218 7.67 5.39 -0.54
N TYR A 219 6.77 5.03 -1.47
CA TYR A 219 7.14 4.32 -2.69
C TYR A 219 7.90 5.20 -3.69
N GLY A 220 7.86 6.52 -3.51
CA GLY A 220 8.69 7.51 -4.21
C GLY A 220 8.15 8.00 -5.55
N GLU A 221 7.14 7.38 -6.14
CA GLU A 221 6.61 7.76 -7.45
C GLU A 221 6.08 9.20 -7.51
N GLU A 222 5.56 9.71 -6.39
CA GLU A 222 4.99 11.06 -6.25
C GLU A 222 5.85 11.97 -5.35
N SER A 223 7.14 11.68 -5.20
CA SER A 223 8.09 12.48 -4.40
C SER A 223 8.16 13.96 -4.81
N TYR A 224 7.81 14.28 -6.06
CA TYR A 224 7.68 15.67 -6.54
C TYR A 224 6.56 16.43 -5.83
N ILE A 225 5.44 15.77 -5.51
CA ILE A 225 4.34 16.39 -4.73
C ILE A 225 4.87 16.82 -3.35
N ILE A 226 5.58 15.91 -2.69
CA ILE A 226 6.12 16.12 -1.36
C ILE A 226 7.12 17.29 -1.37
N LYS A 227 8.10 17.24 -2.28
CA LYS A 227 9.12 18.31 -2.39
C LYS A 227 8.48 19.69 -2.55
N TRP A 228 7.59 19.84 -3.51
CA TRP A 228 6.99 21.14 -3.78
C TRP A 228 5.97 21.59 -2.74
N ALA A 229 5.31 20.67 -2.03
CA ALA A 229 4.49 21.01 -0.88
C ALA A 229 5.34 21.54 0.27
N LYS A 230 6.46 20.88 0.59
CA LYS A 230 7.40 21.33 1.63
C LYS A 230 8.05 22.69 1.29
N GLU A 231 8.36 22.96 0.02
CA GLU A 231 8.81 24.29 -0.44
C GLU A 231 7.78 25.39 -0.15
N ARG A 232 6.49 25.02 -0.01
CA ARG A 232 5.38 25.91 0.39
C ARG A 232 5.07 25.83 1.89
N ARG A 233 5.92 25.17 2.70
CA ARG A 233 5.74 24.96 4.14
C ARG A 233 4.45 24.20 4.48
N ILE A 234 4.00 23.32 3.58
CA ILE A 234 2.86 22.45 3.78
C ILE A 234 3.36 21.15 4.41
N THR A 235 2.83 20.79 5.56
CA THR A 235 3.14 19.51 6.23
C THR A 235 2.64 18.33 5.38
N THR A 236 3.46 17.29 5.30
CA THR A 236 3.12 16.09 4.50
C THR A 236 3.07 14.84 5.38
N ALA A 237 2.03 14.04 5.23
CA ALA A 237 1.85 12.80 5.99
C ALA A 237 1.31 11.67 5.12
N GLU A 238 1.63 10.44 5.46
CA GLU A 238 1.07 9.23 4.83
C GLU A 238 0.36 8.38 5.88
N PHE A 239 -0.87 7.95 5.61
CA PHE A 239 -1.55 6.94 6.44
C PHE A 239 -1.04 5.53 6.12
N GLN A 240 -0.79 4.74 7.15
CA GLN A 240 -0.57 3.30 6.97
C GLN A 240 -1.76 2.68 6.24
N HIS A 241 -1.48 1.81 5.27
CA HIS A 241 -2.53 1.20 4.43
C HIS A 241 -2.53 -0.34 4.46
N GLY A 242 -1.56 -0.93 5.14
CA GLY A 242 -1.39 -2.38 5.26
C GLY A 242 -0.23 -2.76 6.16
N VAL A 243 0.25 -4.00 6.04
CA VAL A 243 1.43 -4.46 6.80
C VAL A 243 2.65 -3.66 6.41
N VAL A 244 3.28 -3.05 7.39
CA VAL A 244 4.63 -2.53 7.30
C VAL A 244 5.56 -3.39 8.17
N SER A 245 6.75 -3.68 7.70
CA SER A 245 7.69 -4.54 8.42
C SER A 245 9.12 -4.16 8.10
N ARG A 246 10.06 -4.70 8.88
CA ARG A 246 11.51 -4.54 8.65
C ARG A 246 11.98 -5.03 7.28
N MET A 247 11.12 -5.76 6.57
CA MET A 247 11.40 -6.28 5.22
C MET A 247 10.69 -5.52 4.12
N HIS A 248 9.86 -4.50 4.47
CA HIS A 248 9.12 -3.75 3.47
C HIS A 248 10.00 -2.66 2.84
N PRO A 249 10.36 -2.75 1.54
CA PRO A 249 11.37 -1.89 0.94
C PRO A 249 10.98 -0.41 0.90
N ALA A 250 9.69 -0.08 0.79
CA ALA A 250 9.24 1.31 0.78
C ALA A 250 9.42 2.00 2.14
N TYR A 251 9.44 1.24 3.25
CA TYR A 251 9.51 1.79 4.62
C TYR A 251 10.82 1.46 5.34
N ASN A 252 11.85 1.06 4.59
CA ASN A 252 13.19 0.84 5.13
C ASN A 252 14.22 1.43 4.19
N TYR A 253 15.03 2.33 4.71
CA TYR A 253 16.02 3.10 3.97
C TYR A 253 17.43 2.82 4.48
N GLY A 254 18.42 2.98 3.60
CA GLY A 254 19.84 2.90 3.94
C GLY A 254 20.32 4.14 4.67
N ASP A 255 21.46 4.03 5.36
CA ASP A 255 21.95 5.03 6.29
C ASP A 255 22.22 6.40 5.63
N ALA A 256 22.74 6.45 4.40
CA ALA A 256 22.99 7.73 3.71
C ALA A 256 21.68 8.49 3.44
N ILE A 257 20.60 7.76 3.15
CA ILE A 257 19.27 8.35 2.95
C ILE A 257 18.67 8.83 4.26
N LEU A 258 18.75 8.01 5.32
CA LEU A 258 18.21 8.35 6.64
C LEU A 258 18.85 9.61 7.22
N ASN A 259 20.15 9.81 6.96
CA ASN A 259 20.93 10.94 7.45
C ASN A 259 20.91 12.16 6.52
N SER A 260 20.26 12.06 5.34
CA SER A 260 20.25 13.14 4.35
C SER A 260 19.09 14.12 4.58
N GLU A 261 19.42 15.35 5.01
CA GLU A 261 18.48 16.47 5.06
C GLU A 261 17.89 16.78 3.68
N GLU A 262 18.69 16.63 2.62
CA GLU A 262 18.22 16.84 1.25
C GLU A 262 17.18 15.81 0.85
N TYR A 263 17.39 14.52 1.18
CA TYR A 263 16.43 13.48 0.83
C TYR A 263 15.11 13.59 1.60
N ARG A 264 15.12 14.11 2.81
CA ARG A 264 13.90 14.38 3.61
C ARG A 264 12.91 15.28 2.89
N LYS A 265 13.36 16.12 1.96
CA LYS A 265 12.47 16.94 1.12
C LYS A 265 11.59 16.12 0.18
N TYR A 266 11.93 14.84 -0.07
CA TYR A 266 11.27 13.94 -1.02
C TYR A 266 10.42 12.85 -0.36
N THR A 267 10.40 12.79 0.97
CA THR A 267 9.60 11.84 1.76
C THR A 267 8.63 12.59 2.68
N PRO A 268 7.50 12.00 3.06
CA PRO A 268 6.58 12.62 4.02
C PRO A 268 7.27 13.01 5.33
N ASP A 269 6.79 14.09 5.97
CA ASP A 269 7.24 14.47 7.30
C ASP A 269 6.83 13.45 8.34
N TYR A 270 5.62 12.86 8.16
CA TYR A 270 5.05 11.89 9.07
C TYR A 270 4.55 10.65 8.36
N PHE A 271 4.72 9.50 9.01
CA PHE A 271 4.02 8.27 8.70
C PHE A 271 3.07 7.91 9.86
N LEU A 272 1.78 7.87 9.55
CA LEU A 272 0.71 7.71 10.53
C LEU A 272 0.38 6.23 10.68
N THR A 273 0.78 5.64 11.80
CA THR A 273 0.71 4.20 12.05
C THR A 273 -0.58 3.78 12.76
N TYR A 274 -0.98 2.54 12.58
CA TYR A 274 -2.14 1.95 13.26
C TYR A 274 -1.92 1.78 14.77
N GLY A 275 -0.69 1.54 15.21
CA GLY A 275 -0.30 1.32 16.60
C GLY A 275 1.22 1.38 16.76
N GLU A 276 1.66 1.34 17.99
CA GLU A 276 3.06 1.46 18.40
C GLU A 276 3.96 0.37 17.75
N TYR A 277 3.43 -0.85 17.60
CA TYR A 277 4.15 -1.95 16.96
C TYR A 277 4.69 -1.57 15.59
N TRP A 278 3.84 -0.95 14.75
CA TRP A 278 4.20 -0.65 13.36
C TRP A 278 5.29 0.41 13.25
N SER A 279 5.28 1.40 14.15
CA SER A 279 6.32 2.43 14.24
C SER A 279 7.71 1.82 14.46
N LYS A 280 7.79 0.73 15.24
CA LYS A 280 9.04 0.03 15.54
C LYS A 280 9.52 -0.91 14.42
N GLN A 281 8.68 -1.15 13.41
CA GLN A 281 9.02 -2.06 12.30
C GLN A 281 9.69 -1.38 11.10
N ILE A 282 9.83 -0.06 11.10
CA ILE A 282 10.26 0.71 9.94
C ILE A 282 11.44 1.62 10.25
N LYS A 283 12.21 1.96 9.18
CA LYS A 283 13.30 2.93 9.22
C LYS A 283 13.12 3.90 8.06
N ILE A 284 12.52 5.04 8.34
CA ILE A 284 12.16 6.08 7.36
C ILE A 284 12.81 7.43 7.69
N PRO A 285 13.03 8.33 6.72
CA PRO A 285 13.56 9.67 6.96
C PRO A 285 12.61 10.58 7.74
N GLY A 286 11.29 10.36 7.66
CA GLY A 286 10.27 11.11 8.41
C GLY A 286 10.06 10.58 9.83
N LYS A 287 9.13 11.20 10.55
CA LYS A 287 8.69 10.77 11.89
C LYS A 287 7.52 9.79 11.80
N THR A 288 7.32 8.99 12.84
CA THR A 288 6.09 8.20 13.00
C THR A 288 5.17 8.84 14.02
N PHE A 289 3.86 8.72 13.81
CA PHE A 289 2.85 9.12 14.77
C PHE A 289 1.74 8.05 14.81
N VAL A 290 1.32 7.63 16.00
CA VAL A 290 0.26 6.63 16.15
C VAL A 290 -1.09 7.31 16.00
N VAL A 291 -1.82 6.98 14.92
CA VAL A 291 -3.13 7.56 14.65
C VAL A 291 -4.27 6.55 14.75
N GLY A 292 -3.98 5.25 14.74
CA GLY A 292 -4.97 4.17 14.80
C GLY A 292 -5.48 3.71 13.44
N ASN A 293 -6.41 2.73 13.47
CA ASN A 293 -7.08 2.23 12.26
C ASN A 293 -8.61 2.31 12.45
N PRO A 294 -9.23 3.43 12.05
CA PRO A 294 -10.67 3.62 12.25
C PRO A 294 -11.53 2.56 11.53
N HIS A 295 -11.14 2.14 10.33
CA HIS A 295 -11.89 1.13 9.59
C HIS A 295 -11.96 -0.21 10.32
N PHE A 296 -10.88 -0.62 10.95
CA PHE A 296 -10.80 -1.80 11.78
C PHE A 296 -11.74 -1.70 13.00
N HIS A 297 -11.62 -0.63 13.79
CA HIS A 297 -12.43 -0.45 15.01
C HIS A 297 -13.92 -0.30 14.71
N GLU A 298 -14.29 0.43 13.67
CA GLU A 298 -15.70 0.56 13.28
C GLU A 298 -16.26 -0.74 12.68
N SER A 299 -15.42 -1.58 12.08
CA SER A 299 -15.83 -2.90 11.60
C SER A 299 -16.05 -3.88 12.75
N ILE A 300 -15.21 -3.87 13.79
CA ILE A 300 -15.46 -4.67 15.01
C ILE A 300 -16.83 -4.33 15.59
N LYS A 301 -17.15 -3.04 15.77
CA LYS A 301 -18.45 -2.59 16.26
C LYS A 301 -19.62 -3.03 15.37
N ARG A 302 -19.43 -2.96 14.04
CA ARG A 302 -20.44 -3.34 13.04
C ARG A 302 -20.79 -4.80 13.09
N TYR A 303 -19.80 -5.66 13.32
CA TYR A 303 -19.96 -7.12 13.22
C TYR A 303 -19.96 -7.83 14.58
N LYS A 304 -20.04 -7.10 15.70
CA LYS A 304 -20.01 -7.65 17.07
C LYS A 304 -21.13 -8.65 17.37
N ASP A 305 -22.29 -8.49 16.71
CA ASP A 305 -23.48 -9.32 16.95
C ASP A 305 -23.59 -10.51 15.99
N ILE A 306 -22.60 -10.72 15.12
CA ILE A 306 -22.55 -11.90 14.23
C ILE A 306 -22.31 -13.14 15.07
N LYS A 307 -23.23 -14.11 14.94
CA LYS A 307 -23.09 -15.41 15.58
C LYS A 307 -22.02 -16.24 14.89
N GLU A 308 -21.05 -16.70 15.66
CA GLU A 308 -19.97 -17.56 15.16
C GLU A 308 -20.49 -18.92 14.66
N GLU A 309 -20.16 -19.29 13.44
CA GLU A 309 -20.41 -20.63 12.88
C GLU A 309 -19.33 -21.61 13.38
N LYS A 310 -19.75 -22.58 14.18
CA LYS A 310 -18.86 -23.64 14.69
C LYS A 310 -18.43 -24.60 13.57
N ASP A 311 -17.35 -25.32 13.82
CA ASP A 311 -16.76 -26.30 12.88
C ASP A 311 -16.41 -25.68 11.50
N THR A 312 -15.96 -24.45 11.53
CA THR A 312 -15.51 -23.71 10.33
C THR A 312 -14.04 -23.35 10.41
N ILE A 313 -13.35 -23.47 9.27
CA ILE A 313 -11.94 -23.11 9.12
C ILE A 313 -11.82 -22.19 7.91
N MET A 314 -11.46 -20.94 8.13
CA MET A 314 -11.19 -19.99 7.04
C MET A 314 -9.70 -19.98 6.70
N ILE A 315 -9.35 -20.28 5.47
CA ILE A 315 -8.00 -20.15 4.91
C ILE A 315 -7.89 -18.77 4.27
N VAL A 316 -7.05 -17.89 4.85
CA VAL A 316 -6.78 -16.56 4.30
C VAL A 316 -5.61 -16.67 3.33
N SER A 317 -5.94 -16.82 2.06
CA SER A 317 -4.95 -17.03 1.00
C SER A 317 -4.14 -15.76 0.72
N GLN A 318 -2.95 -15.95 0.16
CA GLN A 318 -2.04 -14.89 -0.29
C GLN A 318 -1.47 -15.25 -1.66
N TRP A 319 -1.54 -14.31 -2.60
CA TRP A 319 -1.15 -14.49 -4.00
C TRP A 319 0.26 -15.06 -4.22
N THR A 320 1.17 -14.82 -3.28
CA THR A 320 2.54 -15.38 -3.29
C THR A 320 2.62 -16.83 -2.82
N LEU A 321 1.56 -17.35 -2.18
CA LEU A 321 1.49 -18.67 -1.57
C LEU A 321 0.25 -19.44 -2.01
N THR A 322 -0.42 -19.03 -3.10
CA THR A 322 -1.68 -19.66 -3.59
C THR A 322 -1.58 -21.17 -3.68
N LYS A 323 -0.52 -21.70 -4.31
CA LYS A 323 -0.32 -23.14 -4.47
C LYS A 323 -0.26 -23.88 -3.12
N GLU A 324 0.39 -23.30 -2.14
CA GLU A 324 0.54 -23.90 -0.81
C GLU A 324 -0.79 -23.87 -0.05
N PHE A 325 -1.52 -22.76 -0.08
CA PHE A 325 -2.83 -22.69 0.55
C PHE A 325 -3.89 -23.60 -0.11
N VAL A 326 -3.80 -23.81 -1.42
CA VAL A 326 -4.64 -24.78 -2.12
C VAL A 326 -4.35 -26.20 -1.62
N LYS A 327 -3.09 -26.59 -1.43
CA LYS A 327 -2.72 -27.89 -0.86
C LYS A 327 -3.24 -28.05 0.57
N ILE A 328 -3.09 -27.01 1.42
CA ILE A 328 -3.64 -27.01 2.78
C ILE A 328 -5.16 -27.20 2.75
N ALA A 329 -5.88 -26.46 1.89
CA ALA A 329 -7.33 -26.59 1.77
C ALA A 329 -7.77 -28.00 1.41
N ARG A 330 -7.13 -28.62 0.41
CA ARG A 330 -7.39 -30.00 -0.01
C ARG A 330 -7.14 -30.99 1.11
N TYR A 331 -6.03 -30.85 1.82
CA TYR A 331 -5.68 -31.69 2.96
C TYR A 331 -6.75 -31.60 4.06
N LEU A 332 -7.07 -30.38 4.50
CA LEU A 332 -8.07 -30.16 5.54
C LEU A 332 -9.46 -30.69 5.13
N ALA A 333 -9.88 -30.46 3.89
CA ALA A 333 -11.15 -30.98 3.38
C ALA A 333 -11.21 -32.50 3.36
N SER A 334 -10.09 -33.18 3.10
CA SER A 334 -9.99 -34.62 3.12
C SER A 334 -10.06 -35.21 4.53
N LYS A 335 -9.48 -34.53 5.52
CA LYS A 335 -9.36 -34.98 6.92
C LYS A 335 -10.59 -34.62 7.76
N PHE A 336 -11.14 -33.43 7.57
CA PHE A 336 -12.26 -32.94 8.36
C PHE A 336 -13.56 -32.90 7.55
N LYS A 337 -14.15 -34.06 7.30
CA LYS A 337 -15.38 -34.20 6.48
C LYS A 337 -16.59 -33.46 7.07
N ASN A 338 -16.62 -33.31 8.38
CA ASN A 338 -17.68 -32.61 9.14
C ASN A 338 -17.40 -31.11 9.35
N LYS A 339 -16.27 -30.61 8.89
CA LYS A 339 -15.97 -29.17 8.97
C LYS A 339 -16.13 -28.50 7.62
N LYS A 340 -16.61 -27.26 7.66
CA LYS A 340 -16.67 -26.37 6.50
C LYS A 340 -15.35 -25.63 6.35
N ILE A 341 -14.73 -25.71 5.19
CA ILE A 341 -13.48 -25.00 4.85
C ILE A 341 -13.84 -23.82 3.95
N ILE A 342 -13.48 -22.63 4.36
CA ILE A 342 -13.68 -21.41 3.58
C ILE A 342 -12.34 -20.98 3.00
N PHE A 343 -12.20 -21.01 1.69
CA PHE A 343 -11.00 -20.52 1.02
C PHE A 343 -11.21 -19.06 0.62
N LYS A 344 -10.77 -18.12 1.48
CA LYS A 344 -10.84 -16.68 1.22
C LYS A 344 -9.71 -16.26 0.29
N MET A 345 -10.06 -15.94 -0.94
CA MET A 345 -9.11 -15.50 -1.96
C MET A 345 -8.58 -14.10 -1.64
N HIS A 346 -7.30 -13.89 -1.94
CA HIS A 346 -6.72 -12.55 -2.01
C HIS A 346 -7.17 -11.85 -3.33
N PRO A 347 -7.45 -10.55 -3.35
CA PRO A 347 -7.86 -9.86 -4.59
C PRO A 347 -6.91 -10.03 -5.77
N GLY A 348 -5.61 -10.18 -5.52
CA GLY A 348 -4.60 -10.44 -6.55
C GLY A 348 -4.65 -11.83 -7.19
N GLU A 349 -5.38 -12.77 -6.60
CA GLU A 349 -5.46 -14.16 -7.10
C GLU A 349 -6.51 -14.38 -8.19
N MET A 350 -7.38 -13.40 -8.45
CA MET A 350 -8.39 -13.50 -9.51
C MET A 350 -7.80 -13.82 -10.89
N LYS A 351 -6.58 -13.38 -11.16
CA LYS A 351 -5.87 -13.65 -12.41
C LYS A 351 -5.35 -15.09 -12.50
N ASN A 352 -5.20 -15.76 -11.37
CA ASN A 352 -4.67 -17.13 -11.26
C ASN A 352 -5.74 -18.09 -10.72
N TYR A 353 -7.03 -17.82 -11.02
CA TYR A 353 -8.15 -18.62 -10.53
C TYR A 353 -8.05 -20.11 -10.94
N ASN A 354 -7.39 -20.41 -12.06
CA ASN A 354 -7.09 -21.76 -12.51
C ASN A 354 -6.29 -22.60 -11.49
N LEU A 355 -5.58 -22.00 -10.56
CA LEU A 355 -4.92 -22.71 -9.47
C LEU A 355 -5.87 -23.05 -8.32
N ILE A 356 -6.98 -22.33 -8.21
CA ILE A 356 -7.93 -22.40 -7.07
C ILE A 356 -9.18 -23.19 -7.44
N ASN A 357 -9.67 -23.09 -8.69
CA ASN A 357 -10.90 -23.76 -9.13
C ASN A 357 -10.93 -25.30 -8.91
N PRO A 358 -9.80 -26.04 -8.85
CA PRO A 358 -9.87 -27.47 -8.48
C PRO A 358 -10.44 -27.72 -7.08
N LEU A 359 -10.49 -26.70 -6.20
CA LEU A 359 -11.13 -26.79 -4.89
C LEU A 359 -12.65 -26.92 -4.97
N GLU A 360 -13.29 -26.52 -6.06
CA GLU A 360 -14.74 -26.63 -6.28
C GLU A 360 -15.24 -28.09 -6.30
N SER A 361 -14.34 -29.06 -6.54
CA SER A 361 -14.66 -30.47 -6.49
C SER A 361 -14.91 -31.03 -5.08
N PHE A 362 -14.53 -30.27 -4.02
CA PHE A 362 -14.70 -30.68 -2.64
C PHE A 362 -16.01 -30.14 -2.07
N ARG A 363 -16.92 -31.02 -1.62
CA ARG A 363 -18.24 -30.64 -1.10
C ARG A 363 -18.21 -29.77 0.14
N ASN A 364 -17.14 -29.83 0.94
CA ASN A 364 -16.97 -29.09 2.18
C ASN A 364 -16.02 -27.90 2.04
N ILE A 365 -15.65 -27.49 0.81
CA ILE A 365 -14.92 -26.26 0.54
C ILE A 365 -15.86 -25.23 -0.09
N GLU A 366 -15.86 -24.02 0.46
CA GLU A 366 -16.47 -22.84 -0.13
C GLU A 366 -15.38 -21.86 -0.56
N ILE A 367 -15.37 -21.44 -1.85
CA ILE A 367 -14.43 -20.43 -2.34
C ILE A 367 -15.06 -19.05 -2.20
N GLN A 368 -14.52 -18.25 -1.29
CA GLN A 368 -14.97 -16.87 -1.02
C GLN A 368 -14.13 -15.87 -1.83
N LYS A 369 -14.66 -15.42 -2.97
CA LYS A 369 -14.00 -14.46 -3.88
C LYS A 369 -14.03 -13.04 -3.34
N ASP A 370 -15.19 -12.63 -2.85
CA ASP A 370 -15.50 -11.29 -2.35
C ASP A 370 -15.84 -11.31 -0.86
N GLY A 371 -16.36 -10.21 -0.34
CA GLY A 371 -16.83 -10.09 1.04
C GLY A 371 -15.88 -9.30 1.96
N ASP A 372 -16.44 -8.74 3.00
CA ASP A 372 -15.70 -8.00 4.01
C ASP A 372 -14.94 -8.96 4.91
N ILE A 373 -13.65 -8.79 5.02
CA ILE A 373 -12.80 -9.68 5.84
C ILE A 373 -13.20 -9.66 7.32
N TYR A 374 -13.67 -8.54 7.83
CA TYR A 374 -14.07 -8.42 9.23
C TYR A 374 -15.39 -9.14 9.52
N GLU A 375 -16.34 -9.14 8.57
CA GLU A 375 -17.54 -9.96 8.64
C GLU A 375 -17.17 -11.45 8.69
N LEU A 376 -16.25 -11.87 7.84
CA LEU A 376 -15.79 -13.26 7.80
C LEU A 376 -15.01 -13.64 9.07
N LEU A 377 -14.20 -12.73 9.61
CA LEU A 377 -13.53 -12.93 10.90
C LEU A 377 -14.54 -13.04 12.05
N ALA A 378 -15.60 -12.24 12.07
CA ALA A 378 -16.65 -12.38 13.06
C ALA A 378 -17.37 -13.73 12.94
N LYS A 379 -17.63 -14.17 11.72
CA LYS A 379 -18.47 -15.32 11.40
C LYS A 379 -17.78 -16.69 11.63
N TYR A 380 -16.50 -16.86 11.26
CA TYR A 380 -15.86 -18.17 11.26
C TYR A 380 -15.02 -18.44 12.51
N GLU A 381 -14.97 -19.71 12.96
CA GLU A 381 -14.37 -20.13 14.24
C GLU A 381 -12.84 -20.03 14.26
N SER A 382 -12.19 -20.43 13.20
CA SER A 382 -10.73 -20.49 13.14
C SER A 382 -10.18 -20.03 11.79
N ILE A 383 -8.95 -19.53 11.79
CA ILE A 383 -8.24 -19.11 10.59
C ILE A 383 -6.89 -19.80 10.42
N VAL A 384 -6.56 -20.08 9.16
CA VAL A 384 -5.25 -20.53 8.71
C VAL A 384 -4.67 -19.45 7.81
N ALA A 385 -3.51 -18.91 8.14
CA ALA A 385 -2.89 -17.79 7.41
C ALA A 385 -1.36 -17.90 7.41
N CYS A 386 -0.67 -16.93 6.83
CA CYS A 386 0.79 -16.83 6.88
C CYS A 386 1.26 -15.46 7.39
N TYR A 387 1.15 -14.38 6.60
CA TYR A 387 1.68 -13.06 6.97
C TYR A 387 0.77 -11.87 6.58
N SER A 388 -0.52 -12.09 6.42
CA SER A 388 -1.52 -11.03 6.16
C SER A 388 -1.74 -10.13 7.38
N THR A 389 -2.18 -8.88 7.19
CA THR A 389 -2.73 -8.03 8.28
C THR A 389 -3.86 -8.73 9.03
N THR A 390 -4.61 -9.58 8.35
CA THR A 390 -5.70 -10.38 8.93
C THR A 390 -5.25 -11.22 10.11
N VAL A 391 -3.98 -11.63 10.17
CA VAL A 391 -3.43 -12.37 11.32
C VAL A 391 -3.47 -11.53 12.60
N PHE A 392 -3.15 -10.25 12.49
CA PHE A 392 -3.21 -9.30 13.60
C PHE A 392 -4.65 -8.88 13.92
N GLU A 393 -5.44 -8.66 12.87
CA GLU A 393 -6.85 -8.27 12.98
C GLU A 393 -7.69 -9.36 13.66
N ALA A 394 -7.35 -10.62 13.46
CA ALA A 394 -8.00 -11.77 14.07
C ALA A 394 -7.92 -11.80 15.61
N LEU A 395 -6.93 -11.14 16.21
CA LEU A 395 -6.80 -11.00 17.67
C LEU A 395 -8.06 -10.33 18.27
N ALA A 396 -8.55 -9.27 17.62
CA ALA A 396 -9.74 -8.55 18.11
C ALA A 396 -11.05 -9.36 18.00
N PHE A 397 -11.05 -10.39 17.15
CA PHE A 397 -12.18 -11.31 17.01
C PHE A 397 -12.00 -12.62 17.82
N ASN A 398 -10.96 -12.70 18.64
CA ASN A 398 -10.64 -13.85 19.50
C ASN A 398 -10.63 -15.20 18.73
N LYS A 399 -10.03 -15.21 17.52
CA LYS A 399 -10.02 -16.38 16.65
C LYS A 399 -8.88 -17.33 16.95
N LYS A 400 -9.14 -18.63 16.84
CA LYS A 400 -8.06 -19.64 16.80
C LYS A 400 -7.27 -19.42 15.51
N THR A 401 -6.06 -18.91 15.66
CA THR A 401 -5.22 -18.51 14.53
C THR A 401 -4.06 -19.50 14.36
N TYR A 402 -4.01 -20.16 13.20
CA TYR A 402 -2.95 -21.10 12.84
C TYR A 402 -2.09 -20.51 11.72
N ILE A 403 -0.79 -20.41 11.96
CA ILE A 403 0.15 -19.69 11.10
C ILE A 403 1.12 -20.67 10.45
N LEU A 404 1.15 -20.72 9.13
CA LEU A 404 2.15 -21.47 8.38
C LEU A 404 3.56 -20.95 8.70
N ASP A 405 4.39 -21.79 9.37
CA ASP A 405 5.74 -21.45 9.82
C ASP A 405 6.75 -21.55 8.68
N ASN A 406 6.92 -20.48 7.97
CA ASN A 406 7.89 -20.37 6.88
C ASN A 406 8.73 -19.08 6.99
N SER A 407 9.60 -18.85 6.02
CA SER A 407 10.45 -17.65 5.99
C SER A 407 9.66 -16.33 5.95
N TYR A 408 8.43 -16.33 5.41
CA TYR A 408 7.57 -15.13 5.38
C TYR A 408 6.95 -14.84 6.73
N SER A 409 6.29 -15.83 7.37
CA SER A 409 5.67 -15.63 8.67
C SER A 409 6.69 -15.28 9.75
N LYS A 410 7.89 -15.91 9.73
CA LYS A 410 8.97 -15.58 10.67
C LYS A 410 9.45 -14.13 10.60
N LYS A 411 9.31 -13.49 9.44
CA LYS A 411 9.76 -12.12 9.19
C LYS A 411 8.71 -11.05 9.45
N HIS A 412 7.45 -11.42 9.29
CA HIS A 412 6.35 -10.45 9.28
C HIS A 412 5.39 -10.58 10.46
N VAL A 413 5.38 -11.71 11.16
CA VAL A 413 4.45 -11.98 12.26
C VAL A 413 5.23 -12.31 13.52
N PRO A 414 4.99 -11.61 14.65
CA PRO A 414 5.56 -11.92 15.94
C PRO A 414 5.26 -13.36 16.38
N LYS A 415 6.16 -13.94 17.19
CA LYS A 415 6.03 -15.34 17.62
C LYS A 415 4.84 -15.57 18.56
N GLU A 416 4.46 -14.53 19.28
CA GLU A 416 3.35 -14.52 20.25
C GLU A 416 1.97 -14.53 19.57
N ILE A 417 1.87 -14.25 18.28
CA ILE A 417 0.61 -14.26 17.55
C ILE A 417 0.37 -15.63 16.94
N GLY A 418 -0.77 -16.23 17.27
CA GLY A 418 -1.26 -17.50 16.71
C GLY A 418 -0.39 -18.72 17.03
N LYS A 419 -0.83 -19.90 16.69
CA LYS A 419 -0.08 -21.16 16.79
C LYS A 419 0.54 -21.50 15.44
N ARG A 420 1.85 -21.82 15.46
CA ARG A 420 2.59 -22.12 14.24
C ARG A 420 2.57 -23.59 13.90
N PHE A 421 2.53 -23.91 12.60
CA PHE A 421 2.65 -25.26 12.06
C PHE A 421 3.61 -25.27 10.86
N ARG A 422 4.36 -26.35 10.68
CA ARG A 422 5.35 -26.54 9.60
C ARG A 422 4.88 -27.52 8.53
N ASN A 423 3.96 -28.40 8.91
CA ASN A 423 3.42 -29.44 8.03
C ASN A 423 1.93 -29.68 8.30
N TYR A 424 1.30 -30.47 7.46
CA TYR A 424 -0.15 -30.68 7.51
C TYR A 424 -0.59 -31.46 8.74
N THR A 425 0.24 -32.38 9.24
CA THR A 425 -0.05 -33.18 10.45
C THR A 425 -0.05 -32.31 11.70
N GLU A 426 0.95 -31.43 11.86
CA GLU A 426 0.94 -30.44 12.96
C GLU A 426 -0.32 -29.56 12.91
N LEU A 427 -0.73 -29.11 11.71
CA LEU A 427 -1.96 -28.31 11.57
C LEU A 427 -3.21 -29.10 11.96
N GLU A 428 -3.28 -30.38 11.55
CA GLU A 428 -4.38 -31.29 11.90
C GLU A 428 -4.48 -31.46 13.41
N ASP A 429 -3.35 -31.68 14.10
CA ASP A 429 -3.31 -31.84 15.56
C ASP A 429 -3.71 -30.56 16.30
N LEU A 430 -3.23 -29.38 15.86
CA LEU A 430 -3.63 -28.11 16.42
C LEU A 430 -5.14 -27.86 16.31
N ILE A 431 -5.75 -28.21 15.17
CA ILE A 431 -7.18 -28.07 14.93
C ILE A 431 -7.99 -29.07 15.77
N LYS A 432 -7.60 -30.36 15.84
CA LYS A 432 -8.25 -31.39 16.64
C LYS A 432 -8.26 -31.05 18.12
N ASN A 433 -7.13 -30.59 18.64
CA ASN A 433 -6.97 -30.23 20.04
C ASN A 433 -7.49 -28.83 20.38
N LYS A 434 -8.04 -28.11 19.37
CA LYS A 434 -8.59 -26.74 19.52
C LYS A 434 -7.60 -25.78 20.22
N VAL A 435 -6.31 -25.94 19.93
CA VAL A 435 -5.24 -25.17 20.60
C VAL A 435 -5.40 -23.68 20.34
N LYS A 436 -5.45 -22.90 21.40
CA LYS A 436 -5.45 -21.42 21.38
C LYS A 436 -4.11 -20.88 21.89
N ASN A 437 -3.82 -19.63 21.60
CA ASN A 437 -2.77 -18.91 22.32
C ASN A 437 -3.22 -18.62 23.75
N GLU A 438 -2.34 -18.88 24.71
CA GLU A 438 -2.60 -18.60 26.12
C GLU A 438 -2.29 -17.15 26.50
N ASN A 439 -1.33 -16.54 25.80
CA ASN A 439 -0.90 -15.15 26.01
C ASN A 439 -1.06 -14.40 24.68
N GLU A 440 -2.27 -13.91 24.38
CA GLU A 440 -2.48 -13.03 23.24
C GLU A 440 -1.98 -11.62 23.58
N PRO A 441 -1.20 -11.00 22.67
CA PRO A 441 -0.72 -9.65 22.88
C PRO A 441 -1.87 -8.64 22.87
N ASP A 442 -1.68 -7.52 23.58
CA ASP A 442 -2.65 -6.43 23.61
C ASP A 442 -2.89 -5.87 22.20
N ILE A 443 -4.14 -5.87 21.78
CA ILE A 443 -4.57 -5.38 20.47
C ILE A 443 -4.26 -3.89 20.29
N GLU A 444 -4.28 -3.09 21.36
CA GLU A 444 -3.98 -1.66 21.33
C GLU A 444 -2.55 -1.37 20.89
N TYR A 445 -1.61 -2.30 21.13
CA TYR A 445 -0.24 -2.20 20.65
C TYR A 445 -0.15 -2.25 19.11
N TYR A 446 -1.07 -3.00 18.47
CA TYR A 446 -1.13 -3.14 17.01
C TYR A 446 -2.12 -2.15 16.37
N PHE A 447 -3.25 -1.89 17.03
CA PHE A 447 -4.32 -1.04 16.49
C PHE A 447 -4.89 -0.18 17.62
N ASN A 448 -4.38 1.04 17.73
CA ASN A 448 -4.82 1.97 18.76
C ASN A 448 -6.28 2.40 18.51
N SER A 449 -7.14 2.28 19.53
CA SER A 449 -8.57 2.54 19.42
C SER A 449 -8.94 4.02 19.49
N ASN A 450 -8.09 4.87 20.05
CA ASN A 450 -8.34 6.31 20.25
C ASN A 450 -8.09 7.13 18.98
N TRP A 451 -8.38 6.56 17.80
CA TRP A 451 -8.02 7.14 16.51
C TRP A 451 -8.55 8.56 16.27
N LYS A 452 -9.72 8.95 16.85
CA LYS A 452 -10.27 10.30 16.72
C LYS A 452 -9.42 11.31 17.47
N GLU A 453 -9.18 11.04 18.75
CA GLU A 453 -8.36 11.88 19.61
C GLU A 453 -6.92 11.97 19.10
N ASN A 454 -6.34 10.86 18.68
CA ASN A 454 -5.01 10.82 18.11
C ASN A 454 -4.90 11.69 16.84
N TYR A 455 -5.91 11.65 15.96
CA TYR A 455 -5.94 12.48 14.77
C TYR A 455 -6.08 13.96 15.11
N ASP A 456 -6.94 14.32 16.07
CA ASP A 456 -7.09 15.69 16.54
C ASP A 456 -5.80 16.22 17.17
N ASN A 457 -5.12 15.40 17.97
CA ASN A 457 -3.83 15.75 18.58
C ASN A 457 -2.76 15.92 17.51
N PHE A 458 -2.72 15.03 16.51
CA PHE A 458 -1.81 15.19 15.37
C PHE A 458 -2.05 16.51 14.63
N LEU A 459 -3.30 16.85 14.32
CA LEU A 459 -3.62 18.12 13.64
C LEU A 459 -3.25 19.34 14.49
N LYS A 460 -3.46 19.31 15.80
CA LYS A 460 -3.05 20.40 16.72
C LYS A 460 -1.53 20.59 16.77
N GLU A 461 -0.76 19.50 16.57
CA GLU A 461 0.72 19.59 16.54
C GLU A 461 1.23 20.27 15.27
N ILE A 462 0.51 20.12 14.14
CA ILE A 462 1.02 20.51 12.82
C ILE A 462 0.33 21.72 12.19
N LEU A 463 -0.84 22.16 12.65
CA LEU A 463 -1.62 23.32 12.14
C LEU A 463 -1.45 24.56 13.02
#